data_aa6954206a65c5977ad349a25d833b3f
#
_entry.id   aa6954206a65c5977ad349a25d833b3f
#
_cell.length_a   1.000
_cell.length_b   1.000
_cell.length_c   1.000
_cell.angle_alpha   90.00
_cell.angle_beta   90.00
_cell.angle_gamma   90.00
#
_symmetry.space_group_name_H-M   'P 1'
#
loop_
_entity.id
_entity.type
_entity.pdbx_description
1 polymer ?
#
loop_
_entity_poly.entity_id
_entity_poly.type
_entity_poly.pdbx_seq_one_letter_code
_entity_poly.pdbx_strand_id
1 'polypeptide(L)'
;MLETEILKRGDDSGNGTLIKYTSATGAVIKAIGVPLSWKSTLGPTWCYVIEGDDLTLVDPGCYGSLSYLEQGLEALGRSLTDVARIVVSHGHMDHDGSCPPVIRKSGAELWAHEMYGFMLQADRGDVERGWRREVQGFEAFEHSETMTRAMEHRELNHDLVLDHPVTANLQAGGLTFYHTPGHSPDELCIKFDQVLFSGDHILPLITPHPSVAMSYNSFQAKLPSAYRGENEIYGLKALLTSLKRMAELDGNLTVLPAHRAFFRGQFNPIGVGRATEILEHHRNRCHELTDVMKSGPKELVAITREYFSDRELEEQNFFLAFTEVMAHIELMQEAGDISTQGNVASGNTWSNGLGPNVLISWDGTDYFSGLIDGL
;
A
#
# COMPACT_ATOMS: atom_id res chain seq x y z
N MET A 1 10.71 6.92 -23.08
CA MET A 1 11.30 7.31 -21.76
C MET A 1 10.86 8.71 -21.42
N LEU A 2 10.56 9.00 -20.15
CA LEU A 2 10.28 10.35 -19.67
C LEU A 2 11.58 11.16 -19.60
N GLU A 3 11.54 12.38 -20.12
CA GLU A 3 12.56 13.37 -19.78
C GLU A 3 12.33 13.83 -18.36
N THR A 4 13.40 13.84 -17.54
CA THR A 4 13.30 14.11 -16.10
C THR A 4 14.22 15.27 -15.74
N GLU A 5 13.66 16.29 -15.08
CA GLU A 5 14.35 17.50 -14.64
C GLU A 5 14.11 17.78 -13.16
N ILE A 6 15.15 18.00 -12.37
CA ILE A 6 15.01 18.49 -10.99
C ILE A 6 14.85 20.01 -11.04
N LEU A 7 13.64 20.50 -10.73
CA LEU A 7 13.35 21.94 -10.66
C LEU A 7 13.88 22.57 -9.36
N LYS A 8 13.81 21.82 -8.26
CA LYS A 8 14.34 22.22 -6.95
C LYS A 8 14.83 20.97 -6.24
N ARG A 9 16.05 20.99 -5.76
CA ARG A 9 16.61 19.91 -4.94
C ARG A 9 16.27 20.14 -3.47
N GLY A 10 15.69 19.13 -2.83
CA GLY A 10 15.52 19.05 -1.38
C GLY A 10 16.65 18.27 -0.73
N ASP A 11 16.33 17.42 0.24
CA ASP A 11 17.33 16.57 0.87
C ASP A 11 17.62 15.29 0.05
N ASP A 12 18.60 14.49 0.49
CA ASP A 12 18.98 13.26 -0.21
C ASP A 12 17.90 12.17 -0.16
N SER A 13 16.97 12.24 0.78
CA SER A 13 15.80 11.35 0.82
C SER A 13 14.71 11.75 -0.18
N GLY A 14 14.79 12.97 -0.74
CA GLY A 14 13.82 13.53 -1.67
C GLY A 14 12.83 14.51 -1.05
N ASN A 15 12.88 14.73 0.28
CA ASN A 15 11.96 15.65 0.95
C ASN A 15 12.14 17.07 0.41
N GLY A 16 11.03 17.74 0.03
CA GLY A 16 11.02 19.07 -0.54
C GLY A 16 11.63 19.20 -1.94
N THR A 17 11.92 18.07 -2.59
CA THR A 17 12.40 18.04 -3.97
C THR A 17 11.23 18.25 -4.94
N LEU A 18 11.44 19.02 -6.01
CA LEU A 18 10.51 19.20 -7.10
C LEU A 18 11.11 18.63 -8.38
N ILE A 19 10.33 17.77 -9.04
CA ILE A 19 10.74 17.11 -10.27
C ILE A 19 9.71 17.41 -11.36
N LYS A 20 10.18 17.59 -12.59
CA LYS A 20 9.34 17.66 -13.78
C LYS A 20 9.63 16.44 -14.66
N TYR A 21 8.58 15.79 -15.10
CA TYR A 21 8.60 14.73 -16.08
C TYR A 21 7.89 15.20 -17.35
N THR A 22 8.49 14.94 -18.50
CA THR A 22 7.89 15.24 -19.82
C THR A 22 7.85 13.96 -20.62
N SER A 23 6.65 13.57 -21.08
CA SER A 23 6.49 12.39 -21.92
C SER A 23 6.85 12.67 -23.37
N ALA A 24 7.01 11.61 -24.15
CA ALA A 24 7.28 11.74 -25.59
C ALA A 24 6.12 12.40 -26.38
N THR A 25 4.91 12.39 -25.84
CA THR A 25 3.75 13.10 -26.40
C THR A 25 3.67 14.57 -26.00
N GLY A 26 4.56 15.02 -25.09
CA GLY A 26 4.59 16.38 -24.55
C GLY A 26 3.73 16.57 -23.29
N ALA A 27 3.14 15.53 -22.72
CA ALA A 27 2.45 15.62 -21.44
C ALA A 27 3.45 15.95 -20.31
N VAL A 28 3.08 16.89 -19.46
CA VAL A 28 3.92 17.36 -18.35
C VAL A 28 3.30 16.94 -17.03
N ILE A 29 4.10 16.26 -16.19
CA ILE A 29 3.77 15.91 -14.83
C ILE A 29 4.83 16.53 -13.92
N LYS A 30 4.42 17.12 -12.81
CA LYS A 30 5.33 17.60 -11.78
C LYS A 30 5.15 16.75 -10.52
N ALA A 31 6.23 16.52 -9.80
CA ALA A 31 6.22 15.77 -8.56
C ALA A 31 6.77 16.62 -7.41
N ILE A 32 6.10 16.55 -6.27
CA ILE A 32 6.47 17.24 -5.04
C ILE A 32 6.78 16.17 -4.00
N GLY A 33 8.01 16.16 -3.48
CA GLY A 33 8.40 15.25 -2.39
C GLY A 33 7.89 15.77 -1.05
N VAL A 34 6.74 15.29 -0.58
CA VAL A 34 6.13 15.68 0.70
C VAL A 34 6.62 14.72 1.80
N PRO A 35 7.35 15.22 2.82
CA PRO A 35 7.90 14.37 3.88
C PRO A 35 6.81 13.72 4.70
N LEU A 36 7.12 12.53 5.22
CA LEU A 36 6.30 11.88 6.23
C LEU A 36 6.38 12.69 7.54
N SER A 37 5.29 12.77 8.29
CA SER A 37 5.22 13.52 9.55
C SER A 37 5.78 12.73 10.75
N TRP A 38 6.28 11.52 10.52
CA TRP A 38 6.96 10.68 11.51
C TRP A 38 8.31 10.21 10.99
N LYS A 39 9.14 9.69 11.88
CA LYS A 39 10.46 9.16 11.50
C LYS A 39 10.30 7.90 10.66
N SER A 40 10.75 7.94 9.42
CA SER A 40 10.67 6.83 8.47
C SER A 40 11.90 6.76 7.58
N THR A 41 12.20 5.59 7.05
CA THR A 41 13.23 5.35 6.03
C THR A 41 12.65 5.24 4.62
N LEU A 42 11.32 5.45 4.45
CA LEU A 42 10.67 5.39 3.13
C LEU A 42 11.06 6.54 2.20
N GLY A 43 11.44 7.69 2.76
CA GLY A 43 11.51 8.96 2.03
C GLY A 43 10.14 9.64 1.98
N PRO A 44 9.95 10.67 1.14
CA PRO A 44 8.68 11.36 1.00
C PRO A 44 7.63 10.52 0.29
N THR A 45 6.37 10.92 0.42
CA THR A 45 5.34 10.61 -0.57
C THR A 45 5.50 11.57 -1.75
N TRP A 46 5.57 11.04 -2.95
CA TRP A 46 5.59 11.83 -4.19
C TRP A 46 4.16 12.18 -4.58
N CYS A 47 3.80 13.44 -4.38
CA CYS A 47 2.53 14.01 -4.80
C CYS A 47 2.66 14.47 -6.25
N TYR A 48 1.83 13.95 -7.16
CA TYR A 48 1.95 14.26 -8.57
C TYR A 48 0.91 15.27 -9.01
N VAL A 49 1.37 16.29 -9.74
CA VAL A 49 0.56 17.37 -10.31
C VAL A 49 0.45 17.16 -11.81
N ILE A 50 -0.74 16.95 -12.32
CA ILE A 50 -1.07 16.89 -13.74
C ILE A 50 -1.68 18.24 -14.13
N GLU A 51 -1.02 18.95 -15.01
CA GLU A 51 -1.51 20.23 -15.54
C GLU A 51 -2.36 19.98 -16.78
N GLY A 52 -3.52 20.60 -16.84
CA GLY A 52 -4.48 20.57 -17.93
C GLY A 52 -5.42 21.76 -17.81
N ASP A 53 -6.61 21.66 -18.36
CA ASP A 53 -7.68 22.66 -18.13
C ASP A 53 -7.99 22.76 -16.65
N ASP A 54 -7.96 21.61 -15.95
CA ASP A 54 -8.11 21.46 -14.50
C ASP A 54 -6.82 20.87 -13.90
N LEU A 55 -6.33 21.46 -12.80
CA LEU A 55 -5.19 20.92 -12.09
C LEU A 55 -5.62 19.70 -11.29
N THR A 56 -5.05 18.55 -11.62
CA THR A 56 -5.28 17.28 -10.88
C THR A 56 -4.08 16.98 -10.01
N LEU A 57 -4.35 16.67 -8.74
CA LEU A 57 -3.35 16.24 -7.76
C LEU A 57 -3.55 14.75 -7.47
N VAL A 58 -2.53 13.93 -7.74
CA VAL A 58 -2.52 12.52 -7.35
C VAL A 58 -1.78 12.40 -6.03
N ASP A 59 -2.43 11.87 -5.02
CA ASP A 59 -1.99 11.75 -3.63
C ASP A 59 -1.54 13.09 -3.02
N PRO A 60 -2.38 13.77 -2.25
CA PRO A 60 -2.04 15.08 -1.68
C PRO A 60 -1.02 15.01 -0.52
N GLY A 61 -0.55 13.81 -0.19
CA GLY A 61 0.55 13.60 0.75
C GLY A 61 0.13 13.47 2.20
N CYS A 62 1.13 13.42 3.04
CA CYS A 62 1.08 12.95 4.41
C CYS A 62 0.27 13.87 5.34
N TYR A 63 -0.51 13.24 6.25
CA TYR A 63 -1.11 13.91 7.40
C TYR A 63 -0.05 14.69 8.20
N GLY A 64 -0.33 15.97 8.47
CA GLY A 64 0.58 16.86 9.18
C GLY A 64 1.66 17.51 8.33
N SER A 65 1.74 17.22 7.02
CA SER A 65 2.78 17.76 6.11
C SER A 65 2.25 18.71 5.03
N LEU A 66 1.03 19.23 5.18
CA LEU A 66 0.38 20.13 4.21
C LEU A 66 1.26 21.31 3.78
N SER A 67 2.01 21.93 4.70
CA SER A 67 2.86 23.07 4.41
C SER A 67 3.94 22.79 3.35
N TYR A 68 4.40 21.54 3.25
CA TYR A 68 5.35 21.13 2.20
C TYR A 68 4.68 21.04 0.84
N LEU A 69 3.44 20.55 0.78
CA LEU A 69 2.64 20.56 -0.44
C LEU A 69 2.38 22.00 -0.91
N GLU A 70 1.97 22.90 0.01
CA GLU A 70 1.76 24.32 -0.29
C GLU A 70 3.01 24.97 -0.86
N GLN A 71 4.15 24.85 -0.19
CA GLN A 71 5.44 25.38 -0.65
C GLN A 71 5.86 24.77 -2.00
N GLY A 72 5.58 23.49 -2.23
CA GLY A 72 5.83 22.84 -3.51
C GLY A 72 4.98 23.44 -4.63
N LEU A 73 3.69 23.61 -4.42
CA LEU A 73 2.78 24.23 -5.38
C LEU A 73 3.16 25.68 -5.65
N GLU A 74 3.47 26.48 -4.61
CA GLU A 74 3.92 27.86 -4.77
C GLU A 74 5.19 27.95 -5.63
N ALA A 75 6.16 27.08 -5.40
CA ALA A 75 7.39 27.04 -6.20
C ALA A 75 7.14 26.62 -7.65
N LEU A 76 6.02 25.94 -7.94
CA LEU A 76 5.54 25.62 -9.28
C LEU A 76 4.65 26.74 -9.88
N GLY A 77 4.46 27.87 -9.17
CA GLY A 77 3.60 28.96 -9.57
C GLY A 77 2.09 28.65 -9.44
N ARG A 78 1.74 27.75 -8.53
CA ARG A 78 0.39 27.29 -8.23
C ARG A 78 0.07 27.48 -6.75
N SER A 79 -1.20 27.30 -6.40
CA SER A 79 -1.69 27.32 -5.03
C SER A 79 -2.68 26.18 -4.79
N LEU A 80 -3.02 25.91 -3.54
CA LEU A 80 -4.05 24.92 -3.23
C LEU A 80 -5.40 25.25 -3.90
N THR A 81 -5.72 26.56 -4.08
CA THR A 81 -6.98 26.98 -4.70
C THR A 81 -7.07 26.66 -6.20
N ASP A 82 -5.94 26.32 -6.84
CA ASP A 82 -5.90 25.92 -8.25
C ASP A 82 -6.22 24.42 -8.44
N VAL A 83 -6.25 23.65 -7.35
CA VAL A 83 -6.53 22.21 -7.41
C VAL A 83 -8.03 22.01 -7.64
N ALA A 84 -8.39 21.48 -8.80
CA ALA A 84 -9.76 21.17 -9.15
C ALA A 84 -10.15 19.72 -8.82
N ARG A 85 -9.17 18.83 -8.81
CA ARG A 85 -9.37 17.39 -8.59
C ARG A 85 -8.26 16.80 -7.74
N ILE A 86 -8.64 15.97 -6.78
CA ILE A 86 -7.73 15.08 -6.06
C ILE A 86 -8.06 13.65 -6.47
N VAL A 87 -7.03 12.88 -6.83
CA VAL A 87 -7.12 11.44 -7.07
C VAL A 87 -6.29 10.75 -6.00
N VAL A 88 -6.91 9.90 -5.18
CA VAL A 88 -6.24 9.15 -4.13
C VAL A 88 -5.96 7.74 -4.64
N SER A 89 -4.70 7.30 -4.54
CA SER A 89 -4.33 5.93 -4.86
C SER A 89 -4.90 4.96 -3.83
N HIS A 90 -4.80 5.28 -2.54
CA HIS A 90 -5.38 4.51 -1.43
C HIS A 90 -5.43 5.32 -0.12
N GLY A 91 -6.22 4.85 0.84
CA GLY A 91 -6.53 5.55 2.09
C GLY A 91 -5.50 5.35 3.22
N HIS A 92 -4.20 5.45 2.93
CA HIS A 92 -3.17 5.54 3.96
C HIS A 92 -2.81 7.00 4.24
N MET A 93 -2.49 7.30 5.51
CA MET A 93 -2.30 8.66 6.02
C MET A 93 -1.18 9.46 5.34
N ASP A 94 -0.27 8.81 4.66
CA ASP A 94 0.80 9.44 3.90
C ASP A 94 0.41 9.74 2.44
N HIS A 95 -0.70 9.23 1.96
CA HIS A 95 -1.24 9.49 0.63
C HIS A 95 -2.40 10.49 0.66
N ASP A 96 -3.41 10.24 1.49
CA ASP A 96 -4.65 11.02 1.55
C ASP A 96 -4.71 12.02 2.72
N GLY A 97 -3.65 12.09 3.54
CA GLY A 97 -3.63 12.84 4.79
C GLY A 97 -3.85 14.35 4.65
N SER A 98 -3.61 14.90 3.46
CA SER A 98 -3.88 16.31 3.18
C SER A 98 -5.18 16.54 2.40
N CYS A 99 -6.01 15.52 2.13
CA CYS A 99 -7.29 15.68 1.42
C CYS A 99 -8.22 16.72 2.08
N PRO A 100 -8.55 16.65 3.40
CA PRO A 100 -9.50 17.57 3.99
C PRO A 100 -9.09 19.05 3.91
N PRO A 101 -7.84 19.44 4.24
CA PRO A 101 -7.46 20.84 4.14
C PRO A 101 -7.33 21.32 2.68
N VAL A 102 -6.95 20.46 1.72
CA VAL A 102 -6.93 20.83 0.30
C VAL A 102 -8.35 21.08 -0.18
N ILE A 103 -9.29 20.16 0.05
CA ILE A 103 -10.70 20.29 -0.35
C ILE A 103 -11.32 21.54 0.27
N ARG A 104 -11.08 21.81 1.56
CA ARG A 104 -11.61 23.03 2.21
C ARG A 104 -11.13 24.31 1.56
N LYS A 105 -9.90 24.34 1.02
CA LYS A 105 -9.34 25.55 0.40
C LYS A 105 -9.71 25.70 -1.07
N SER A 106 -9.77 24.60 -1.81
CA SER A 106 -9.96 24.61 -3.26
C SER A 106 -11.39 24.32 -3.70
N GLY A 107 -12.15 23.54 -2.93
CA GLY A 107 -13.39 22.93 -3.39
C GLY A 107 -13.15 21.79 -4.38
N ALA A 108 -11.94 21.21 -4.39
CA ALA A 108 -11.57 20.13 -5.30
C ALA A 108 -12.47 18.91 -5.14
N GLU A 109 -12.82 18.27 -6.25
CA GLU A 109 -13.50 16.97 -6.29
C GLU A 109 -12.58 15.86 -5.81
N LEU A 110 -13.08 14.95 -4.97
CA LEU A 110 -12.37 13.77 -4.49
C LEU A 110 -12.72 12.54 -5.33
N TRP A 111 -11.69 11.97 -5.96
CA TRP A 111 -11.74 10.76 -6.76
C TRP A 111 -10.92 9.67 -6.09
N ALA A 112 -11.51 8.54 -5.79
CA ALA A 112 -10.84 7.37 -5.22
C ALA A 112 -11.63 6.11 -5.55
N HIS A 113 -11.07 4.94 -5.28
CA HIS A 113 -11.81 3.69 -5.42
C HIS A 113 -13.05 3.67 -4.51
N GLU A 114 -14.15 3.05 -4.93
CA GLU A 114 -15.39 2.99 -4.13
C GLU A 114 -15.16 2.38 -2.74
N MET A 115 -14.18 1.47 -2.60
CA MET A 115 -13.76 0.92 -1.31
C MET A 115 -13.15 1.96 -0.36
N TYR A 116 -12.56 3.04 -0.88
CA TYR A 116 -12.02 4.13 -0.05
C TYR A 116 -13.12 4.74 0.85
N GLY A 117 -14.28 5.07 0.28
CA GLY A 117 -15.41 5.59 1.04
C GLY A 117 -15.88 4.62 2.13
N PHE A 118 -15.90 3.31 1.85
CA PHE A 118 -16.17 2.28 2.84
C PHE A 118 -15.09 2.28 3.95
N MET A 119 -13.81 2.35 3.57
CA MET A 119 -12.69 2.32 4.52
C MET A 119 -12.68 3.53 5.46
N LEU A 120 -13.11 4.70 5.01
CA LEU A 120 -13.26 5.90 5.85
C LEU A 120 -14.32 5.71 6.94
N GLN A 121 -15.43 5.04 6.61
CA GLN A 121 -16.60 4.89 7.49
C GLN A 121 -16.59 3.60 8.32
N ALA A 122 -15.83 2.59 7.88
CA ALA A 122 -15.77 1.32 8.57
C ALA A 122 -15.20 1.47 9.98
N ASP A 123 -15.99 1.10 10.98
CA ASP A 123 -15.49 0.97 12.35
C ASP A 123 -14.54 -0.24 12.42
N ARG A 124 -13.25 0.04 12.32
CA ARG A 124 -12.18 -0.95 12.45
C ARG A 124 -11.87 -1.29 13.90
N GLY A 125 -12.61 -0.66 14.85
CA GLY A 125 -12.20 -0.60 16.26
C GLY A 125 -12.16 -1.93 16.97
N ASP A 126 -13.14 -2.80 16.80
CA ASP A 126 -13.32 -3.95 17.69
C ASP A 126 -12.87 -5.28 17.07
N VAL A 127 -13.03 -5.47 15.77
CA VAL A 127 -12.77 -6.77 15.12
C VAL A 127 -11.31 -6.93 14.71
N GLU A 128 -10.67 -5.90 14.13
CA GLU A 128 -9.25 -5.97 13.78
C GLU A 128 -8.34 -5.94 15.02
N ARG A 129 -8.73 -5.22 16.07
CA ARG A 129 -7.92 -5.18 17.30
C ARG A 129 -7.95 -6.47 18.10
N GLY A 130 -8.97 -7.30 17.93
CA GLY A 130 -9.13 -8.53 18.70
C GLY A 130 -7.92 -9.45 18.62
N TRP A 131 -7.59 -9.91 17.41
CA TRP A 131 -6.46 -10.82 17.19
C TRP A 131 -5.09 -10.15 17.35
N ARG A 132 -4.99 -8.86 16.98
CA ARG A 132 -3.74 -8.10 17.02
C ARG A 132 -3.21 -7.97 18.45
N ARG A 133 -4.10 -7.83 19.45
CA ARG A 133 -3.72 -7.74 20.87
C ARG A 133 -3.05 -9.00 21.41
N GLU A 134 -3.27 -10.12 20.75
CA GLU A 134 -2.64 -11.39 21.11
C GLU A 134 -1.21 -11.51 20.55
N VAL A 135 -0.83 -10.61 19.63
CA VAL A 135 0.49 -10.61 19.00
C VAL A 135 1.49 -9.83 19.84
N GLN A 136 2.64 -10.44 20.11
CA GLN A 136 3.74 -9.77 20.78
C GLN A 136 4.17 -8.52 20.01
N GLY A 137 4.41 -7.42 20.71
CA GLY A 137 4.82 -6.15 20.09
C GLY A 137 3.64 -5.29 19.58
N PHE A 138 2.41 -5.81 19.55
CA PHE A 138 1.27 -5.01 19.12
C PHE A 138 1.01 -3.81 20.05
N GLU A 139 1.16 -3.98 21.37
CA GLU A 139 0.99 -2.89 22.34
C GLU A 139 1.96 -1.74 22.06
N ALA A 140 3.23 -2.04 21.78
CA ALA A 140 4.23 -1.03 21.42
C ALA A 140 3.89 -0.34 20.09
N PHE A 141 3.37 -1.09 19.12
CA PHE A 141 2.89 -0.56 17.85
C PHE A 141 1.64 0.31 18.04
N GLU A 142 0.66 -0.13 18.83
CA GLU A 142 -0.59 0.61 19.10
C GLU A 142 -0.32 1.96 19.79
N HIS A 143 0.72 2.03 20.65
CA HIS A 143 1.12 3.26 21.32
C HIS A 143 2.22 4.06 20.59
N SER A 144 2.57 3.64 19.36
CA SER A 144 3.57 4.35 18.56
C SER A 144 3.06 5.73 18.09
N GLU A 145 3.99 6.63 17.80
CA GLU A 145 3.68 7.92 17.17
C GLU A 145 2.94 7.73 15.84
N THR A 146 3.34 6.72 15.05
CA THR A 146 2.72 6.38 13.77
C THR A 146 1.25 6.03 13.94
N MET A 147 0.91 5.18 14.93
CA MET A 147 -0.48 4.77 15.17
C MET A 147 -1.32 5.92 15.72
N THR A 148 -0.77 6.75 16.61
CA THR A 148 -1.44 7.96 17.11
C THR A 148 -1.84 8.87 15.95
N ARG A 149 -0.91 9.13 15.03
CA ARG A 149 -1.16 9.94 13.83
C ARG A 149 -2.17 9.29 12.88
N ALA A 150 -2.13 7.97 12.75
CA ALA A 150 -3.10 7.24 11.93
C ALA A 150 -4.53 7.36 12.50
N MET A 151 -4.68 7.40 13.83
CA MET A 151 -5.99 7.63 14.47
C MET A 151 -6.48 9.07 14.26
N GLU A 152 -5.61 10.07 14.45
CA GLU A 152 -5.94 11.49 14.19
C GLU A 152 -6.30 11.73 12.72
N HIS A 153 -5.54 11.14 11.80
CA HIS A 153 -5.82 11.17 10.36
C HIS A 153 -7.21 10.59 10.06
N ARG A 154 -7.52 9.44 10.61
CA ARG A 154 -8.81 8.79 10.40
C ARG A 154 -9.97 9.64 10.91
N GLU A 155 -9.83 10.27 12.07
CA GLU A 155 -10.85 11.18 12.61
C GLU A 155 -11.04 12.38 11.69
N LEU A 156 -9.94 12.93 11.14
CA LEU A 156 -10.00 14.07 10.23
C LEU A 156 -10.66 13.72 8.89
N ASN A 157 -10.42 12.51 8.38
CA ASN A 157 -10.90 12.06 7.07
C ASN A 157 -12.30 11.43 7.13
N HIS A 158 -12.83 11.13 8.33
CA HIS A 158 -14.12 10.43 8.50
C HIS A 158 -15.28 11.08 7.75
N ASP A 159 -15.31 12.40 7.70
CA ASP A 159 -16.39 13.16 7.07
C ASP A 159 -16.14 13.50 5.59
N LEU A 160 -15.06 12.98 5.00
CA LEU A 160 -14.81 13.16 3.57
C LEU A 160 -15.93 12.51 2.74
N VAL A 161 -16.37 13.24 1.74
CA VAL A 161 -17.32 12.75 0.74
C VAL A 161 -16.55 12.40 -0.52
N LEU A 162 -16.76 11.20 -1.01
CA LEU A 162 -16.21 10.75 -2.28
C LEU A 162 -17.13 11.25 -3.41
N ASP A 163 -16.69 12.26 -4.16
CA ASP A 163 -17.48 12.86 -5.24
C ASP A 163 -17.58 11.91 -6.45
N HIS A 164 -16.49 11.25 -6.78
CA HIS A 164 -16.40 10.33 -7.91
C HIS A 164 -15.83 8.97 -7.46
N PRO A 165 -16.71 8.02 -7.09
CA PRO A 165 -16.29 6.65 -6.85
C PRO A 165 -15.78 6.00 -8.14
N VAL A 166 -14.53 5.54 -8.09
CA VAL A 166 -13.86 4.86 -9.19
C VAL A 166 -14.03 3.36 -9.03
N THR A 167 -14.37 2.69 -10.12
CA THR A 167 -14.38 1.22 -10.21
C THR A 167 -13.25 0.74 -11.13
N ALA A 168 -12.97 -0.56 -11.11
CA ALA A 168 -11.92 -1.15 -11.94
C ALA A 168 -12.13 -0.85 -13.44
N ASN A 169 -11.03 -0.50 -14.14
CA ASN A 169 -10.99 -0.20 -15.57
C ASN A 169 -11.83 1.02 -16.01
N LEU A 170 -12.18 1.91 -15.07
CA LEU A 170 -12.85 3.15 -15.40
C LEU A 170 -11.90 4.07 -16.22
N GLN A 171 -12.43 4.69 -17.26
CA GLN A 171 -11.77 5.78 -17.97
C GLN A 171 -12.59 7.06 -17.76
N ALA A 172 -11.99 8.03 -17.10
CA ALA A 172 -12.65 9.31 -16.80
C ALA A 172 -11.61 10.41 -16.60
N GLY A 173 -11.95 11.65 -16.97
CA GLY A 173 -11.09 12.82 -16.76
C GLY A 173 -9.70 12.72 -17.39
N GLY A 174 -9.53 11.97 -18.49
CA GLY A 174 -8.25 11.73 -19.14
C GLY A 174 -7.39 10.67 -18.45
N LEU A 175 -7.90 10.01 -17.42
CA LEU A 175 -7.23 8.97 -16.65
C LEU A 175 -7.84 7.60 -16.89
N THR A 176 -7.03 6.54 -16.75
CA THR A 176 -7.51 5.15 -16.70
C THR A 176 -7.15 4.58 -15.33
N PHE A 177 -8.11 3.99 -14.66
CA PHE A 177 -7.97 3.48 -13.31
C PHE A 177 -7.93 1.95 -13.30
N TYR A 178 -6.98 1.39 -12.60
CA TYR A 178 -6.85 -0.04 -12.37
C TYR A 178 -6.97 -0.31 -10.88
N HIS A 179 -7.97 -1.07 -10.46
CA HIS A 179 -8.07 -1.51 -9.07
C HIS A 179 -7.00 -2.59 -8.82
N THR A 180 -6.07 -2.32 -7.93
CA THR A 180 -4.89 -3.15 -7.63
C THR A 180 -4.79 -3.48 -6.14
N PRO A 181 -5.81 -4.16 -5.58
CA PRO A 181 -5.84 -4.45 -4.15
C PRO A 181 -4.72 -5.42 -3.72
N GLY A 182 -4.47 -5.43 -2.40
CA GLY A 182 -3.56 -6.36 -1.76
C GLY A 182 -2.63 -5.69 -0.75
N HIS A 183 -2.07 -4.52 -1.06
CA HIS A 183 -1.46 -3.64 -0.07
C HIS A 183 -2.56 -2.93 0.74
N SER A 184 -3.47 -2.29 0.05
CA SER A 184 -4.75 -1.80 0.59
C SER A 184 -5.91 -2.31 -0.27
N PRO A 185 -7.12 -2.54 0.30
CA PRO A 185 -8.27 -3.04 -0.46
C PRO A 185 -8.83 -2.02 -1.46
N ASP A 186 -8.48 -0.76 -1.33
CA ASP A 186 -8.89 0.36 -2.18
C ASP A 186 -7.78 0.86 -3.12
N GLU A 187 -6.65 0.15 -3.20
CA GLU A 187 -5.48 0.56 -3.99
C GLU A 187 -5.80 0.70 -5.48
N LEU A 188 -5.38 1.82 -6.07
CA LEU A 188 -5.47 2.14 -7.49
C LEU A 188 -4.09 2.37 -8.10
N CYS A 189 -3.84 1.75 -9.25
CA CYS A 189 -2.87 2.26 -10.22
C CYS A 189 -3.61 3.17 -11.21
N ILE A 190 -3.06 4.34 -11.51
CA ILE A 190 -3.70 5.38 -12.32
C ILE A 190 -2.81 5.66 -13.54
N LYS A 191 -3.33 5.38 -14.74
CA LYS A 191 -2.62 5.67 -15.99
C LYS A 191 -3.02 7.03 -16.52
N PHE A 192 -2.02 7.83 -16.87
CA PHE A 192 -2.13 9.06 -17.64
C PHE A 192 -1.08 9.07 -18.73
N ASP A 193 -1.49 9.19 -19.99
CA ASP A 193 -0.59 9.14 -21.15
C ASP A 193 0.33 7.90 -21.13
N GLN A 194 1.65 8.09 -21.08
CA GLN A 194 2.68 7.03 -21.00
C GLN A 194 3.17 6.77 -19.58
N VAL A 195 2.41 7.21 -18.59
CA VAL A 195 2.77 7.11 -17.15
C VAL A 195 1.74 6.29 -16.41
N LEU A 196 2.22 5.49 -15.45
CA LEU A 196 1.42 4.78 -14.47
C LEU A 196 1.81 5.27 -13.06
N PHE A 197 0.94 6.02 -12.39
CA PHE A 197 1.06 6.30 -10.97
C PHE A 197 0.65 5.04 -10.23
N SER A 198 1.56 4.46 -9.47
CA SER A 198 1.32 3.14 -8.87
C SER A 198 0.96 3.17 -7.39
N GLY A 199 0.83 4.35 -6.78
CA GLY A 199 0.70 4.39 -5.32
C GLY A 199 1.80 3.56 -4.67
N ASP A 200 1.41 2.68 -3.77
CA ASP A 200 2.32 1.73 -3.11
C ASP A 200 2.34 0.34 -3.75
N HIS A 201 1.62 0.15 -4.88
CA HIS A 201 1.54 -1.15 -5.52
C HIS A 201 2.85 -1.60 -6.21
N ILE A 202 3.55 -0.70 -6.91
CA ILE A 202 4.84 -1.00 -7.57
C ILE A 202 5.87 0.02 -7.11
N LEU A 203 6.81 -0.43 -6.27
CA LEU A 203 7.81 0.42 -5.62
C LEU A 203 9.23 0.05 -6.07
N PRO A 204 10.13 1.03 -6.30
CA PRO A 204 11.54 0.76 -6.50
C PRO A 204 12.21 0.45 -5.15
N LEU A 205 13.22 -0.41 -5.15
CA LEU A 205 14.09 -0.74 -4.01
C LEU A 205 13.42 -1.44 -2.82
N ILE A 206 12.12 -1.48 -2.75
CA ILE A 206 11.32 -2.16 -1.72
C ILE A 206 10.15 -2.87 -2.37
N THR A 207 9.46 -3.69 -1.58
CA THR A 207 8.20 -4.32 -1.95
C THR A 207 7.05 -3.74 -1.12
N PRO A 208 5.83 -3.64 -1.67
CA PRO A 208 4.66 -3.28 -0.89
C PRO A 208 4.41 -4.30 0.21
N HIS A 209 4.02 -3.81 1.39
CA HIS A 209 3.60 -4.68 2.49
C HIS A 209 2.20 -5.24 2.18
N PRO A 210 2.00 -6.57 2.13
CA PRO A 210 0.69 -7.13 1.88
C PRO A 210 -0.24 -6.92 3.09
N SER A 211 -1.51 -6.66 2.84
CA SER A 211 -2.53 -6.78 3.88
C SER A 211 -2.69 -8.25 4.30
N VAL A 212 -3.32 -8.48 5.45
CA VAL A 212 -3.57 -9.83 5.96
C VAL A 212 -4.92 -10.33 5.44
N ALA A 213 -4.96 -11.52 4.82
CA ALA A 213 -6.17 -12.08 4.22
C ALA A 213 -7.31 -12.30 5.24
N MET A 214 -6.96 -12.64 6.48
CA MET A 214 -7.90 -12.78 7.59
C MET A 214 -8.73 -11.52 7.85
N SER A 215 -8.22 -10.33 7.51
CA SER A 215 -8.97 -9.07 7.64
C SER A 215 -10.26 -9.08 6.82
N TYR A 216 -10.30 -9.80 5.69
CA TYR A 216 -11.52 -9.97 4.90
C TYR A 216 -12.66 -10.56 5.72
N ASN A 217 -12.41 -11.64 6.47
CA ASN A 217 -13.42 -12.31 7.29
C ASN A 217 -14.01 -11.36 8.35
N SER A 218 -13.20 -10.44 8.86
CA SER A 218 -13.62 -9.44 9.84
C SER A 218 -14.58 -8.40 9.27
N PHE A 219 -14.45 -8.09 7.98
CA PHE A 219 -15.23 -7.02 7.34
C PHE A 219 -16.28 -7.52 6.35
N GLN A 220 -16.23 -8.78 5.93
CA GLN A 220 -17.07 -9.34 4.85
C GLN A 220 -18.53 -8.91 4.93
N ALA A 221 -19.15 -9.01 6.11
CA ALA A 221 -20.56 -8.68 6.28
C ALA A 221 -20.88 -7.18 6.09
N LYS A 222 -19.88 -6.32 6.26
CA LYS A 222 -20.00 -4.85 6.18
C LYS A 222 -19.56 -4.31 4.81
N LEU A 223 -18.80 -5.10 4.03
CA LEU A 223 -18.32 -4.69 2.71
C LEU A 223 -19.48 -4.35 1.76
N PRO A 224 -19.28 -3.50 0.74
CA PRO A 224 -20.22 -3.36 -0.36
C PRO A 224 -20.51 -4.74 -1.00
N SER A 225 -21.73 -4.92 -1.49
CA SER A 225 -22.21 -6.25 -1.96
C SER A 225 -21.32 -6.89 -3.03
N ALA A 226 -20.68 -6.08 -3.87
CA ALA A 226 -19.75 -6.56 -4.91
C ALA A 226 -18.52 -7.29 -4.34
N TYR A 227 -18.14 -7.01 -3.09
CA TYR A 227 -16.93 -7.54 -2.44
C TYR A 227 -17.23 -8.59 -1.34
N ARG A 228 -18.49 -9.08 -1.21
CA ARG A 228 -18.88 -10.04 -0.16
C ARG A 228 -18.71 -11.52 -0.55
N GLY A 229 -18.35 -11.79 -1.78
CA GLY A 229 -18.19 -13.14 -2.29
C GLY A 229 -16.91 -13.82 -1.81
N GLU A 230 -15.97 -14.03 -2.72
CA GLU A 230 -14.62 -14.51 -2.42
C GLU A 230 -13.71 -13.34 -2.02
N ASN A 231 -12.63 -13.65 -1.30
CA ASN A 231 -11.65 -12.64 -0.92
C ASN A 231 -10.72 -12.35 -2.11
N GLU A 232 -10.94 -11.24 -2.78
CA GLU A 232 -10.12 -10.75 -3.90
C GLU A 232 -9.38 -9.44 -3.57
N ILE A 233 -9.56 -8.90 -2.34
CA ILE A 233 -9.11 -7.56 -1.99
C ILE A 233 -8.13 -7.49 -0.81
N TYR A 234 -8.00 -8.55 -0.03
CA TYR A 234 -7.05 -8.62 1.08
C TYR A 234 -6.07 -9.77 0.91
N GLY A 235 -4.86 -9.57 1.40
CA GLY A 235 -3.83 -10.58 1.51
C GLY A 235 -2.85 -10.63 0.34
N LEU A 236 -1.85 -11.48 0.50
CA LEU A 236 -0.77 -11.61 -0.49
C LEU A 236 -1.28 -12.10 -1.84
N LYS A 237 -2.26 -13.00 -1.88
CA LYS A 237 -2.85 -13.47 -3.14
C LYS A 237 -3.44 -12.33 -3.96
N ALA A 238 -4.20 -11.42 -3.32
CA ALA A 238 -4.75 -10.25 -3.98
C ALA A 238 -3.65 -9.34 -4.55
N LEU A 239 -2.59 -9.12 -3.77
CA LEU A 239 -1.42 -8.35 -4.20
C LEU A 239 -0.76 -8.98 -5.44
N LEU A 240 -0.47 -10.29 -5.40
CA LEU A 240 0.20 -11.00 -6.50
C LEU A 240 -0.66 -11.02 -7.77
N THR A 241 -1.98 -11.24 -7.63
CA THR A 241 -2.93 -11.15 -8.75
C THR A 241 -2.91 -9.76 -9.40
N SER A 242 -2.88 -8.72 -8.58
CA SER A 242 -2.80 -7.33 -9.05
C SER A 242 -1.47 -7.02 -9.73
N LEU A 243 -0.35 -7.47 -9.16
CA LEU A 243 0.99 -7.31 -9.75
C LEU A 243 1.10 -7.99 -11.12
N LYS A 244 0.55 -9.22 -11.24
CA LYS A 244 0.55 -9.94 -12.52
C LYS A 244 -0.18 -9.19 -13.60
N ARG A 245 -1.39 -8.67 -13.30
CA ARG A 245 -2.15 -7.84 -14.24
C ARG A 245 -1.42 -6.56 -14.65
N MET A 246 -0.70 -5.91 -13.71
CA MET A 246 0.08 -4.71 -14.02
C MET A 246 1.31 -5.03 -14.87
N ALA A 247 1.93 -6.19 -14.69
CA ALA A 247 3.05 -6.65 -15.52
C ALA A 247 2.67 -6.90 -16.98
N GLU A 248 1.38 -7.17 -17.25
CA GLU A 248 0.84 -7.38 -18.60
C GLU A 248 0.53 -6.07 -19.37
N LEU A 249 0.61 -4.92 -18.71
CA LEU A 249 0.44 -3.63 -19.37
C LEU A 249 1.56 -3.34 -20.36
N ASP A 250 1.36 -2.33 -21.21
CA ASP A 250 2.35 -1.90 -22.19
C ASP A 250 3.72 -1.64 -21.51
N GLY A 251 4.73 -2.41 -21.90
CA GLY A 251 6.08 -2.31 -21.36
C GLY A 251 6.77 -0.95 -21.56
N ASN A 252 6.22 -0.07 -22.39
CA ASN A 252 6.70 1.30 -22.57
C ASN A 252 6.20 2.28 -21.49
N LEU A 253 5.28 1.86 -20.62
CA LEU A 253 4.84 2.69 -19.50
C LEU A 253 5.97 2.92 -18.51
N THR A 254 6.17 4.18 -18.14
CA THR A 254 7.01 4.54 -17.00
C THR A 254 6.16 4.56 -15.74
N VAL A 255 6.61 3.87 -14.70
CA VAL A 255 5.93 3.88 -13.40
C VAL A 255 6.45 5.05 -12.55
N LEU A 256 5.54 5.85 -12.04
CA LEU A 256 5.78 6.90 -11.05
C LEU A 256 5.20 6.45 -9.70
N PRO A 257 6.03 5.91 -8.80
CA PRO A 257 5.61 5.34 -7.52
C PRO A 257 5.44 6.41 -6.46
N ALA A 258 4.65 6.13 -5.42
CA ALA A 258 4.49 7.07 -4.31
C ALA A 258 5.75 7.24 -3.47
N HIS A 259 6.62 6.22 -3.40
CA HIS A 259 7.86 6.29 -2.64
C HIS A 259 9.09 5.97 -3.48
N ARG A 260 10.23 6.55 -3.09
CA ARG A 260 11.58 6.24 -3.60
C ARG A 260 11.81 6.49 -5.11
N ALA A 261 10.94 7.25 -5.80
CA ALA A 261 11.22 7.68 -7.18
C ALA A 261 12.55 8.44 -7.28
N PHE A 262 12.84 9.30 -6.29
CA PHE A 262 14.16 9.86 -6.03
C PHE A 262 14.49 9.60 -4.55
N PHE A 263 15.60 8.92 -4.29
CA PHE A 263 16.01 8.52 -2.95
C PHE A 263 17.52 8.33 -2.87
N ARG A 264 18.14 8.72 -1.75
CA ARG A 264 19.61 8.71 -1.53
C ARG A 264 20.36 9.45 -2.63
N GLY A 265 19.81 10.58 -3.06
CA GLY A 265 20.41 11.45 -4.07
C GLY A 265 20.31 10.93 -5.52
N GLN A 266 19.56 9.86 -5.77
CA GLN A 266 19.47 9.19 -7.07
C GLN A 266 18.02 8.99 -7.52
N PHE A 267 17.80 9.05 -8.84
CA PHE A 267 16.56 8.58 -9.45
C PHE A 267 16.55 7.05 -9.51
N ASN A 268 15.39 6.47 -9.24
CA ASN A 268 15.15 5.04 -9.32
C ASN A 268 14.03 4.77 -10.34
N PRO A 269 14.31 4.96 -11.65
CA PRO A 269 13.30 4.77 -12.69
C PRO A 269 12.90 3.30 -12.78
N ILE A 270 11.60 3.05 -12.82
CA ILE A 270 11.01 1.72 -13.00
C ILE A 270 9.94 1.74 -14.10
N GLY A 271 9.73 0.59 -14.71
CA GLY A 271 8.60 0.31 -15.60
C GLY A 271 7.73 -0.78 -15.00
N VAL A 272 6.69 -1.19 -15.71
CA VAL A 272 5.75 -2.23 -15.29
C VAL A 272 6.40 -3.58 -15.02
N GLY A 273 7.55 -3.87 -15.65
CA GLY A 273 8.34 -5.09 -15.39
C GLY A 273 8.79 -5.24 -13.94
N ARG A 274 8.86 -4.13 -13.16
CA ARG A 274 9.13 -4.19 -11.72
C ARG A 274 8.07 -4.99 -10.95
N ALA A 275 6.83 -5.04 -11.44
CA ALA A 275 5.78 -5.87 -10.85
C ALA A 275 6.15 -7.36 -10.84
N THR A 276 6.77 -7.86 -11.92
CA THR A 276 7.26 -9.25 -11.99
C THR A 276 8.38 -9.51 -10.96
N GLU A 277 9.31 -8.55 -10.79
CA GLU A 277 10.38 -8.69 -9.79
C GLU A 277 9.83 -8.75 -8.36
N ILE A 278 8.80 -7.95 -8.06
CA ILE A 278 8.11 -7.96 -6.75
C ILE A 278 7.39 -9.31 -6.55
N LEU A 279 6.70 -9.82 -7.57
CA LEU A 279 6.06 -11.13 -7.53
C LEU A 279 7.06 -12.24 -7.20
N GLU A 280 8.19 -12.27 -7.91
CA GLU A 280 9.25 -13.25 -7.65
C GLU A 280 9.89 -13.09 -6.26
N HIS A 281 9.98 -11.87 -5.74
CA HIS A 281 10.43 -11.63 -4.37
C HIS A 281 9.53 -12.32 -3.35
N HIS A 282 8.21 -12.21 -3.48
CA HIS A 282 7.27 -12.86 -2.57
C HIS A 282 7.28 -14.40 -2.73
N ARG A 283 7.44 -14.90 -3.97
CA ARG A 283 7.66 -16.35 -4.22
C ARG A 283 8.89 -16.86 -3.47
N ASN A 284 10.02 -16.16 -3.61
CA ASN A 284 11.27 -16.52 -2.93
C ASN A 284 11.11 -16.48 -1.41
N ARG A 285 10.38 -15.51 -0.87
CA ARG A 285 10.10 -15.44 0.56
C ARG A 285 9.27 -16.62 1.06
N CYS A 286 8.30 -17.12 0.29
CA CYS A 286 7.62 -18.37 0.62
C CYS A 286 8.61 -19.54 0.72
N HIS A 287 9.54 -19.69 -0.23
CA HIS A 287 10.58 -20.71 -0.16
C HIS A 287 11.50 -20.55 1.07
N GLU A 288 11.93 -19.32 1.38
CA GLU A 288 12.74 -19.04 2.57
C GLU A 288 11.99 -19.40 3.86
N LEU A 289 10.68 -19.15 3.93
CA LEU A 289 9.85 -19.55 5.07
C LEU A 289 9.72 -21.08 5.18
N THR A 290 9.67 -21.83 4.06
CA THR A 290 9.72 -23.30 4.14
C THR A 290 11.03 -23.77 4.77
N ASP A 291 12.16 -23.11 4.48
CA ASP A 291 13.46 -23.44 5.08
C ASP A 291 13.47 -23.29 6.59
N VAL A 292 12.84 -22.22 7.09
CA VAL A 292 12.65 -22.00 8.53
C VAL A 292 11.82 -23.12 9.17
N MET A 293 10.80 -23.63 8.47
CA MET A 293 9.90 -24.66 8.98
C MET A 293 10.41 -26.09 8.83
N LYS A 294 11.50 -26.34 8.09
CA LYS A 294 12.10 -27.69 7.93
C LYS A 294 12.54 -28.35 9.24
N SER A 295 12.85 -27.55 10.27
CA SER A 295 13.25 -28.06 11.57
C SER A 295 12.09 -28.57 12.45
N GLY A 296 10.85 -28.48 11.98
CA GLY A 296 9.63 -28.97 12.64
C GLY A 296 8.59 -27.87 12.88
N PRO A 297 7.46 -28.25 13.50
CA PRO A 297 6.35 -27.35 13.77
C PRO A 297 6.74 -26.17 14.63
N LYS A 298 6.29 -24.95 14.31
CA LYS A 298 6.62 -23.71 15.03
C LYS A 298 5.39 -22.81 15.16
N GLU A 299 5.36 -22.01 16.20
CA GLU A 299 4.43 -20.89 16.31
C GLU A 299 4.82 -19.76 15.35
N LEU A 300 3.84 -18.99 14.87
CA LEU A 300 4.06 -17.90 13.91
C LEU A 300 5.07 -16.85 14.44
N VAL A 301 5.04 -16.55 15.74
CA VAL A 301 6.04 -15.67 16.39
C VAL A 301 7.46 -16.23 16.27
N ALA A 302 7.62 -17.55 16.44
CA ALA A 302 8.92 -18.21 16.32
C ALA A 302 9.41 -18.20 14.84
N ILE A 303 8.53 -18.45 13.89
CA ILE A 303 8.85 -18.35 12.45
C ILE A 303 9.30 -16.92 12.12
N THR A 304 8.58 -15.90 12.60
CA THR A 304 8.93 -14.50 12.36
C THR A 304 10.30 -14.15 12.91
N ARG A 305 10.60 -14.56 14.14
CA ARG A 305 11.89 -14.27 14.80
C ARG A 305 13.07 -15.00 14.14
N GLU A 306 12.86 -16.22 13.67
CA GLU A 306 13.89 -17.01 12.99
C GLU A 306 14.16 -16.48 11.57
N TYR A 307 13.11 -16.00 10.89
CA TYR A 307 13.22 -15.45 9.55
C TYR A 307 13.89 -14.07 9.52
N PHE A 308 13.47 -13.16 10.39
CA PHE A 308 14.06 -11.83 10.51
C PHE A 308 15.16 -11.82 11.57
N SER A 309 16.25 -11.09 11.32
CA SER A 309 17.29 -10.88 12.32
C SER A 309 16.79 -10.03 13.50
N ASP A 310 17.36 -10.21 14.69
CA ASP A 310 17.02 -9.41 15.88
C ASP A 310 17.15 -7.90 15.65
N ARG A 311 18.03 -7.48 14.73
CA ARG A 311 18.25 -6.07 14.37
C ARG A 311 17.10 -5.47 13.57
N GLU A 312 16.34 -6.30 12.86
CA GLU A 312 15.18 -5.91 12.06
C GLU A 312 13.89 -5.94 12.91
N LEU A 313 13.93 -6.59 14.07
CA LEU A 313 12.80 -6.85 14.96
C LEU A 313 12.76 -5.94 16.21
N GLU A 314 13.31 -4.71 16.12
CA GLU A 314 13.09 -3.74 17.20
C GLU A 314 11.59 -3.48 17.37
N GLU A 315 11.13 -3.43 18.61
CA GLU A 315 9.74 -3.39 19.12
C GLU A 315 8.61 -3.01 18.12
N GLN A 316 8.71 -1.84 17.48
CA GLN A 316 7.70 -1.36 16.52
C GLN A 316 7.70 -2.13 15.20
N ASN A 317 8.86 -2.64 14.78
CA ASN A 317 9.03 -3.37 13.54
C ASN A 317 8.58 -4.83 13.66
N PHE A 318 8.54 -5.38 14.88
CA PHE A 318 8.12 -6.77 15.06
C PHE A 318 6.69 -7.02 14.56
N PHE A 319 5.76 -6.13 14.87
CA PHE A 319 4.38 -6.29 14.42
C PHE A 319 4.26 -6.27 12.89
N LEU A 320 4.98 -5.37 12.21
CA LEU A 320 5.00 -5.32 10.74
C LEU A 320 5.65 -6.58 10.15
N ALA A 321 6.78 -7.02 10.70
CA ALA A 321 7.42 -8.27 10.29
C ALA A 321 6.51 -9.48 10.49
N PHE A 322 5.78 -9.52 11.60
CA PHE A 322 4.82 -10.57 11.91
C PHE A 322 3.66 -10.62 10.89
N THR A 323 3.06 -9.47 10.55
CA THR A 323 1.98 -9.41 9.56
C THR A 323 2.46 -9.73 8.14
N GLU A 324 3.70 -9.38 7.81
CA GLU A 324 4.35 -9.77 6.56
C GLU A 324 4.49 -11.31 6.45
N VAL A 325 5.04 -11.97 7.49
CA VAL A 325 5.16 -13.43 7.53
C VAL A 325 3.79 -14.09 7.51
N MET A 326 2.83 -13.56 8.27
CA MET A 326 1.47 -14.08 8.33
C MET A 326 0.80 -14.09 6.95
N ALA A 327 0.93 -13.03 6.17
CA ALA A 327 0.35 -12.97 4.82
C ALA A 327 0.93 -14.03 3.88
N HIS A 328 2.22 -14.39 4.02
CA HIS A 328 2.83 -15.48 3.25
C HIS A 328 2.35 -16.86 3.74
N ILE A 329 2.26 -17.05 5.05
CA ILE A 329 1.73 -18.32 5.62
C ILE A 329 0.28 -18.53 5.22
N GLU A 330 -0.55 -17.48 5.17
CA GLU A 330 -1.93 -17.56 4.67
C GLU A 330 -2.00 -18.01 3.20
N LEU A 331 -1.13 -17.48 2.33
CA LEU A 331 -1.04 -17.91 0.93
C LEU A 331 -0.63 -19.39 0.82
N MET A 332 0.39 -19.80 1.58
CA MET A 332 0.86 -21.20 1.58
C MET A 332 -0.18 -22.15 2.18
N GLN A 333 -0.96 -21.70 3.16
CA GLN A 333 -2.07 -22.46 3.74
C GLN A 333 -3.20 -22.64 2.70
N GLU A 334 -3.54 -21.59 1.97
CA GLU A 334 -4.54 -21.66 0.88
C GLU A 334 -4.09 -22.61 -0.24
N ALA A 335 -2.79 -22.62 -0.55
CA ALA A 335 -2.21 -23.55 -1.53
C ALA A 335 -2.20 -25.01 -1.07
N GLY A 336 -2.29 -25.26 0.25
CA GLY A 336 -2.26 -26.62 0.82
C GLY A 336 -0.85 -27.09 1.22
N ASP A 337 0.11 -26.17 1.39
CA ASP A 337 1.49 -26.48 1.80
C ASP A 337 1.68 -26.47 3.32
N ILE A 338 0.69 -25.93 4.05
CA ILE A 338 0.76 -25.69 5.49
C ILE A 338 -0.34 -26.48 6.19
N SER A 339 0.03 -27.24 7.20
CA SER A 339 -0.87 -27.80 8.20
C SER A 339 -0.72 -27.10 9.55
N THR A 340 -1.80 -27.05 10.31
CA THR A 340 -1.85 -26.43 11.63
C THR A 340 -2.23 -27.44 12.71
N GLN A 341 -1.52 -27.39 13.84
CA GLN A 341 -1.82 -28.22 15.02
C GLN A 341 -2.04 -27.28 16.21
N GLY A 342 -3.24 -27.23 16.72
CA GLY A 342 -3.57 -26.41 17.89
C GLY A 342 -4.84 -26.91 18.57
N ASN A 343 -5.01 -26.53 19.83
CA ASN A 343 -6.19 -26.86 20.57
C ASN A 343 -7.33 -25.90 20.22
N VAL A 344 -8.08 -26.22 19.17
CA VAL A 344 -9.28 -25.48 18.72
C VAL A 344 -10.30 -25.31 19.86
N ALA A 345 -10.23 -26.18 20.87
CA ALA A 345 -11.14 -26.16 22.04
C ALA A 345 -10.85 -24.99 23.03
N SER A 346 -9.72 -24.30 22.92
CA SER A 346 -9.36 -23.20 23.82
C SER A 346 -9.92 -21.83 23.46
N GLY A 347 -10.62 -21.70 22.32
CA GLY A 347 -11.20 -20.44 21.86
C GLY A 347 -10.19 -19.40 21.33
N ASN A 348 -8.93 -19.76 21.20
CA ASN A 348 -7.82 -18.86 20.82
C ASN A 348 -7.32 -19.06 19.39
N THR A 349 -8.13 -19.61 18.49
CA THR A 349 -7.82 -19.67 17.06
C THR A 349 -8.48 -18.51 16.33
N TRP A 350 -7.70 -17.86 15.48
CA TRP A 350 -8.19 -16.79 14.59
C TRP A 350 -9.05 -17.38 13.46
N SER A 351 -9.75 -16.54 12.72
CA SER A 351 -10.68 -16.98 11.67
C SER A 351 -10.03 -17.78 10.53
N ASN A 352 -8.70 -17.67 10.36
CA ASN A 352 -7.91 -18.43 9.38
C ASN A 352 -7.32 -19.74 9.95
N GLY A 353 -7.66 -20.10 11.19
CA GLY A 353 -7.12 -21.28 11.86
C GLY A 353 -5.70 -21.12 12.43
N LEU A 354 -5.10 -19.94 12.29
CA LEU A 354 -3.85 -19.55 12.97
C LEU A 354 -4.16 -19.05 14.39
N GLY A 355 -3.14 -18.73 15.16
CA GLY A 355 -3.30 -18.21 16.51
C GLY A 355 -1.97 -18.19 17.28
N PRO A 356 -1.92 -17.56 18.46
CA PRO A 356 -0.67 -17.36 19.20
C PRO A 356 -0.03 -18.66 19.66
N ASN A 357 -0.81 -19.73 19.86
CA ASN A 357 -0.34 -21.05 20.31
C ASN A 357 -0.61 -22.17 19.29
N VAL A 358 -0.78 -21.79 18.02
CA VAL A 358 -0.97 -22.74 16.94
C VAL A 358 0.39 -23.09 16.35
N LEU A 359 0.71 -24.38 16.28
CA LEU A 359 1.90 -24.87 15.61
C LEU A 359 1.62 -25.00 14.10
N ILE A 360 2.49 -24.40 13.32
CA ILE A 360 2.48 -24.39 11.87
C ILE A 360 3.55 -25.33 11.37
N SER A 361 3.18 -26.24 10.47
CA SER A 361 4.07 -27.20 9.82
C SER A 361 4.02 -27.04 8.32
N TRP A 362 5.16 -27.11 7.68
CA TRP A 362 5.26 -27.25 6.24
C TRP A 362 5.17 -28.76 5.89
N ASP A 363 4.30 -29.09 4.94
CA ASP A 363 3.98 -30.48 4.57
C ASP A 363 4.93 -31.06 3.51
N GLY A 364 6.00 -30.34 3.18
CA GLY A 364 7.02 -30.80 2.23
C GLY A 364 6.63 -30.62 0.76
N THR A 365 5.64 -29.80 0.48
CA THR A 365 5.11 -29.52 -0.85
C THR A 365 5.46 -28.10 -1.32
N ASP A 366 5.22 -27.79 -2.60
CA ASP A 366 5.45 -26.48 -3.24
C ASP A 366 4.24 -26.12 -4.12
N TYR A 367 3.04 -26.29 -3.57
CA TYR A 367 1.81 -25.96 -4.28
C TYR A 367 1.61 -24.43 -4.44
N PHE A 368 2.16 -23.62 -3.50
CA PHE A 368 2.10 -22.18 -3.61
C PHE A 368 2.78 -21.64 -4.89
N SER A 369 3.85 -22.27 -5.37
CA SER A 369 4.46 -21.90 -6.66
C SER A 369 3.47 -22.10 -7.80
N GLY A 370 2.77 -23.23 -7.83
CA GLY A 370 1.72 -23.50 -8.82
C GLY A 370 0.51 -22.55 -8.67
N LEU A 371 0.14 -22.19 -7.44
CA LEU A 371 -0.91 -21.19 -7.19
C LEU A 371 -0.50 -19.83 -7.77
N ILE A 372 0.71 -19.36 -7.50
CA ILE A 372 1.24 -18.09 -8.02
C ILE A 372 1.31 -18.10 -9.55
N ASP A 373 1.73 -19.19 -10.17
CA ASP A 373 1.77 -19.31 -11.63
C ASP A 373 0.36 -19.26 -12.25
N GLY A 374 -0.64 -19.76 -11.54
CA GLY A 374 -2.04 -19.81 -11.97
C GLY A 374 -2.83 -18.51 -11.81
N LEU A 375 -2.30 -17.50 -11.06
CA LEU A 375 -2.95 -16.19 -10.90
C LEU A 375 -3.01 -15.40 -12.24
#